data_49d9c2b7d6eefb71371b8011b9bfb94e
#
_entry.id   49d9c2b7d6eefb71371b8011b9bfb94e
#
_cell.length_a   1.000
_cell.length_b   1.000
_cell.length_c   1.000
_cell.angle_alpha   90.00
_cell.angle_beta   90.00
_cell.angle_gamma   90.00
#
_symmetry.space_group_name_H-M   'P 1'
#
loop_
_entity.id
_entity.type
_entity.pdbx_description
1 polymer ?
#
loop_
_entity_poly.entity_id
_entity_poly.type
_entity_poly.pdbx_seq_one_letter_code
_entity_poly.pdbx_strand_id
1 'polypeptide(L)'
;MWRVPLLSFIAILLGGPSAVAQTSPPAVPGTGIATPRYDPSHGGWDSEQAAEVTSSRLEALKETLASGTQAAGLEGIAAHNFRGAPLRPTKRDQAYIDDVLQVHRAGRDASDKLHGPSGWTQAVLSLTKGLSTGPLNVKFKTVGVETSATRVETRLEIRLDGETSDGKDLQVNSTWSCSWKRTGTSLALERFIVDDYEEVITTSTRGALFTEATATVVGRDPAFQNQLAHGLDHWLARLDTRVGLKVGGWNGLAVGDANGDGMEDLYVCQSGGLPNRLFLARADGTAGDVATAAGVDWLETSRGALFIDLDNDGDQDLVVSVAEGLVIQENDGSGRFTMRSAEVLPFAVPYSLAAADYDQDGDLDIFAACYDRRGHVDRNVALARPVPYQDATNGGRNSLLRNDGEFRFRHVTQRVGLDANNTRYSYAAAWADYDRDGDLDLYVANDFGRNNLYRQDKVRDQIRFTDVAESSGTLDIAAGMSTAWGDYDNDGFFDIYVSNMFSSAGNRIAKQARFLANEDTTTRDLFVRHARGNSLFHNLGPGKGFEDVSVSAAVTQGRWAWGSAFADFNNDGWQDLIVANGFITQEDTGDL
;
A
#
# COMPACT_ATOMS: atom_id res chain seq x y z
N MET A 1 -26.26 18.96 6.48
CA MET A 1 -26.04 17.62 5.90
C MET A 1 -25.45 17.82 4.51
N TRP A 2 -24.18 18.09 4.46
CA TRP A 2 -23.42 18.24 3.22
C TRP A 2 -22.64 16.94 3.04
N ARG A 3 -22.96 16.19 2.00
CA ARG A 3 -22.18 15.02 1.62
C ARG A 3 -20.97 15.52 0.84
N VAL A 4 -19.81 15.41 1.45
CA VAL A 4 -18.52 15.65 0.80
C VAL A 4 -18.30 14.53 -0.22
N PRO A 5 -18.01 14.82 -1.48
CA PRO A 5 -17.61 13.79 -2.44
C PRO A 5 -16.16 13.38 -2.17
N LEU A 6 -15.94 12.33 -1.38
CA LEU A 6 -14.64 11.68 -1.34
C LEU A 6 -14.41 10.98 -2.68
N LEU A 7 -13.35 11.38 -3.36
CA LEU A 7 -12.82 10.71 -4.54
C LEU A 7 -12.33 9.32 -4.13
N SER A 8 -13.00 8.30 -4.64
CA SER A 8 -12.52 6.92 -4.50
C SER A 8 -11.25 6.74 -5.29
N PHE A 9 -10.32 6.04 -4.71
CA PHE A 9 -9.00 5.66 -5.18
C PHE A 9 -8.85 5.55 -6.68
N ILE A 10 -8.04 6.42 -7.27
CA ILE A 10 -7.46 6.21 -8.58
C ILE A 10 -6.10 5.54 -8.39
N ALA A 11 -6.09 4.23 -8.24
CA ALA A 11 -4.87 3.46 -8.47
C ALA A 11 -4.75 3.27 -9.98
N ILE A 12 -4.25 4.27 -10.68
CA ILE A 12 -3.90 4.15 -12.10
C ILE A 12 -2.62 3.34 -12.16
N LEU A 13 -2.74 2.03 -12.30
CA LEU A 13 -1.66 1.20 -12.79
C LEU A 13 -1.52 1.46 -14.28
N LEU A 14 -0.52 2.22 -14.64
CA LEU A 14 -0.14 2.46 -16.03
C LEU A 14 0.41 1.16 -16.62
N GLY A 15 -0.46 0.39 -17.25
CA GLY A 15 -0.10 -0.68 -18.14
C GLY A 15 -0.11 -0.17 -19.57
N GLY A 16 0.92 0.55 -20.00
CA GLY A 16 1.14 0.79 -21.42
C GLY A 16 1.69 -0.47 -22.09
N PRO A 17 1.24 -0.86 -23.30
CA PRO A 17 1.85 -1.95 -24.03
C PRO A 17 3.09 -1.44 -24.75
N SER A 18 4.23 -1.48 -24.10
CA SER A 18 5.51 -1.47 -24.79
C SER A 18 6.19 -2.80 -24.50
N ALA A 19 5.72 -3.83 -25.19
CA ALA A 19 6.47 -5.05 -25.35
C ALA A 19 7.70 -4.77 -26.21
N VAL A 20 8.77 -4.29 -25.59
CA VAL A 20 10.09 -4.64 -26.06
C VAL A 20 10.22 -6.12 -25.73
N ALA A 21 10.19 -6.96 -26.76
CA ALA A 21 10.44 -8.38 -26.65
C ALA A 21 11.83 -8.57 -26.01
N GLN A 22 11.88 -8.68 -24.69
CA GLN A 22 13.02 -9.22 -23.99
C GLN A 22 13.00 -10.72 -24.29
N THR A 23 13.93 -11.16 -25.12
CA THR A 23 14.26 -12.56 -25.24
C THR A 23 14.71 -13.04 -23.86
N SER A 24 13.86 -13.80 -23.21
CA SER A 24 14.15 -14.42 -21.92
C SER A 24 15.46 -15.20 -22.02
N PRO A 25 16.42 -14.99 -21.11
CA PRO A 25 17.57 -15.87 -21.04
C PRO A 25 17.07 -17.30 -20.74
N PRO A 26 17.78 -18.33 -21.22
CA PRO A 26 17.35 -19.71 -21.01
C PRO A 26 17.22 -19.99 -19.51
N ALA A 27 16.11 -20.60 -19.14
CA ALA A 27 15.82 -21.00 -17.78
C ALA A 27 16.98 -21.83 -17.20
N VAL A 28 17.57 -21.38 -16.10
CA VAL A 28 18.54 -22.15 -15.34
C VAL A 28 17.77 -23.26 -14.64
N PRO A 29 18.07 -24.55 -14.90
CA PRO A 29 17.36 -25.64 -14.23
C PRO A 29 17.74 -25.66 -12.74
N GLY A 30 16.76 -25.50 -11.87
CA GLY A 30 16.77 -26.08 -10.53
C GLY A 30 17.22 -25.22 -9.37
N THR A 31 16.54 -24.08 -9.09
CA THR A 31 16.46 -23.53 -7.73
C THR A 31 15.06 -22.99 -7.41
N GLY A 32 14.07 -23.39 -8.14
CA GLY A 32 12.68 -23.15 -7.74
C GLY A 32 12.41 -24.00 -6.48
N ILE A 33 12.49 -23.39 -5.30
CA ILE A 33 11.67 -23.87 -4.17
C ILE A 33 10.27 -23.48 -4.58
N ALA A 34 9.62 -24.34 -5.37
CA ALA A 34 8.20 -24.34 -5.50
C ALA A 34 7.68 -24.56 -4.07
N THR A 35 7.28 -23.49 -3.40
CA THR A 35 6.43 -23.64 -2.22
C THR A 35 5.26 -24.49 -2.70
N PRO A 36 5.04 -25.69 -2.12
CA PRO A 36 3.93 -26.51 -2.55
C PRO A 36 2.68 -25.65 -2.45
N ARG A 37 1.98 -25.44 -3.57
CA ARG A 37 0.67 -24.81 -3.52
C ARG A 37 -0.14 -25.58 -2.47
N TYR A 38 -0.52 -24.86 -1.42
CA TYR A 38 -1.34 -25.46 -0.37
C TYR A 38 -2.65 -25.90 -1.04
N ASP A 39 -2.87 -27.21 -1.08
CA ASP A 39 -4.13 -27.76 -1.58
C ASP A 39 -5.22 -27.51 -0.52
N PRO A 40 -6.21 -26.65 -0.77
CA PRO A 40 -7.26 -26.33 0.19
C PRO A 40 -8.04 -27.57 0.66
N SER A 41 -8.04 -28.65 -0.12
CA SER A 41 -8.72 -29.90 0.24
C SER A 41 -8.10 -30.58 1.47
N HIS A 42 -6.79 -30.39 1.70
CA HIS A 42 -6.11 -30.95 2.85
C HIS A 42 -6.35 -30.16 4.15
N GLY A 43 -6.78 -28.88 4.05
CA GLY A 43 -7.09 -28.02 5.21
C GLY A 43 -8.48 -28.18 5.78
N GLY A 44 -9.35 -28.95 5.12
CA GLY A 44 -10.75 -29.11 5.52
C GLY A 44 -11.59 -27.82 5.47
N TRP A 45 -11.14 -26.79 4.72
CA TRP A 45 -11.86 -25.54 4.54
C TRP A 45 -12.74 -25.58 3.29
N ASP A 46 -14.02 -25.96 3.46
CA ASP A 46 -15.03 -25.95 2.37
C ASP A 46 -15.13 -24.61 1.65
N SER A 47 -14.93 -23.51 2.38
CA SER A 47 -14.93 -22.16 1.84
C SER A 47 -13.78 -21.93 0.86
N GLU A 48 -12.58 -22.43 1.14
CA GLU A 48 -11.42 -22.26 0.24
C GLU A 48 -11.55 -23.14 -1.00
N GLN A 49 -12.09 -24.36 -0.86
CA GLN A 49 -12.45 -25.18 -2.03
C GLN A 49 -13.51 -24.50 -2.90
N ALA A 50 -14.53 -23.92 -2.26
CA ALA A 50 -15.57 -23.19 -2.98
C ALA A 50 -15.02 -21.93 -3.65
N ALA A 51 -14.10 -21.21 -2.98
CA ALA A 51 -13.40 -20.04 -3.55
C ALA A 51 -12.61 -20.45 -4.80
N GLU A 52 -11.88 -21.55 -4.76
CA GLU A 52 -11.09 -22.04 -5.91
C GLU A 52 -12.00 -22.42 -7.09
N VAL A 53 -13.10 -23.15 -6.84
CA VAL A 53 -14.07 -23.52 -7.89
C VAL A 53 -14.71 -22.27 -8.49
N THR A 54 -15.12 -21.30 -7.68
CA THR A 54 -15.71 -20.05 -8.18
C THR A 54 -14.70 -19.21 -8.93
N SER A 55 -13.44 -19.12 -8.46
CA SER A 55 -12.37 -18.43 -9.17
C SER A 55 -12.08 -19.04 -10.54
N SER A 56 -12.05 -20.38 -10.64
CA SER A 56 -11.89 -21.06 -11.94
C SER A 56 -13.04 -20.76 -12.91
N ARG A 57 -14.28 -20.61 -12.41
CA ARG A 57 -15.42 -20.18 -13.24
C ARG A 57 -15.30 -18.74 -13.71
N LEU A 58 -14.79 -17.86 -12.85
CA LEU A 58 -14.59 -16.45 -13.15
C LEU A 58 -13.38 -16.22 -14.08
N GLU A 59 -12.38 -17.12 -14.08
CA GLU A 59 -11.27 -17.03 -15.03
C GLU A 59 -11.75 -17.18 -16.47
N ALA A 60 -12.69 -18.09 -16.74
CA ALA A 60 -13.31 -18.20 -18.07
C ALA A 60 -14.07 -16.92 -18.49
N LEU A 61 -14.70 -16.23 -17.52
CA LEU A 61 -15.31 -14.92 -17.74
C LEU A 61 -14.25 -13.85 -18.05
N LYS A 62 -13.16 -13.82 -17.29
CA LYS A 62 -12.03 -12.91 -17.49
C LYS A 62 -11.41 -13.06 -18.88
N GLU A 63 -11.13 -14.30 -19.30
CA GLU A 63 -10.60 -14.60 -20.64
C GLU A 63 -11.53 -14.12 -21.76
N THR A 64 -12.86 -14.34 -21.57
CA THR A 64 -13.87 -13.88 -22.53
C THR A 64 -13.91 -12.36 -22.64
N LEU A 65 -13.86 -11.65 -21.51
CA LEU A 65 -13.83 -10.18 -21.47
C LEU A 65 -12.52 -9.62 -22.05
N ALA A 66 -11.38 -10.22 -21.69
CA ALA A 66 -10.06 -9.79 -22.15
C ALA A 66 -9.84 -9.99 -23.65
N SER A 67 -10.42 -11.05 -24.24
CA SER A 67 -10.27 -11.35 -25.67
C SER A 67 -11.15 -10.49 -26.58
N GLY A 68 -12.10 -9.73 -26.03
CA GLY A 68 -13.08 -8.97 -26.80
C GLY A 68 -14.01 -9.86 -27.64
N THR A 69 -13.90 -11.18 -27.48
CA THR A 69 -14.72 -12.16 -28.22
C THR A 69 -16.13 -12.23 -27.62
N GLN A 70 -17.13 -12.23 -28.49
CA GLN A 70 -18.53 -12.31 -28.08
C GLN A 70 -18.81 -13.61 -27.33
N ALA A 71 -19.21 -13.50 -26.09
CA ALA A 71 -20.10 -14.35 -25.27
C ALA A 71 -20.05 -15.90 -25.42
N ALA A 72 -19.17 -16.50 -26.19
CA ALA A 72 -19.06 -17.95 -26.34
C ALA A 72 -18.48 -18.58 -25.06
N GLY A 73 -19.23 -19.47 -24.43
CA GLY A 73 -18.81 -20.16 -23.20
C GLY A 73 -19.37 -19.58 -21.90
N LEU A 74 -19.97 -18.40 -21.90
CA LEU A 74 -20.57 -17.79 -20.70
C LEU A 74 -21.82 -18.53 -20.19
N GLU A 75 -22.56 -19.17 -21.08
CA GLU A 75 -23.80 -19.88 -20.73
C GLU A 75 -23.59 -21.04 -19.73
N GLY A 76 -22.40 -21.66 -19.74
CA GLY A 76 -22.04 -22.75 -18.83
C GLY A 76 -21.80 -22.32 -17.38
N ILE A 77 -21.73 -21.00 -17.09
CA ILE A 77 -21.56 -20.47 -15.74
C ILE A 77 -22.89 -20.38 -15.00
N ALA A 78 -23.95 -19.96 -15.70
CA ALA A 78 -25.26 -19.72 -15.11
C ALA A 78 -26.15 -20.96 -15.06
N ALA A 79 -26.89 -21.08 -13.98
CA ALA A 79 -27.97 -22.09 -13.85
C ALA A 79 -29.17 -21.75 -14.74
N HIS A 80 -29.97 -22.73 -15.10
CA HIS A 80 -31.22 -22.51 -15.87
C HIS A 80 -32.17 -21.52 -15.19
N ASN A 81 -32.17 -21.48 -13.87
CA ASN A 81 -32.99 -20.59 -13.04
C ASN A 81 -32.26 -19.33 -12.59
N PHE A 82 -31.18 -18.95 -13.29
CA PHE A 82 -30.43 -17.73 -13.01
C PHE A 82 -31.34 -16.50 -12.97
N ARG A 83 -31.04 -15.58 -12.04
CA ARG A 83 -31.64 -14.24 -11.91
C ARG A 83 -30.59 -13.21 -11.57
N GLY A 84 -30.71 -12.00 -12.13
CA GLY A 84 -29.79 -10.93 -11.81
C GLY A 84 -30.11 -9.61 -12.48
N ALA A 85 -29.26 -8.63 -12.21
CA ALA A 85 -29.28 -7.32 -12.80
C ALA A 85 -28.20 -7.19 -13.90
N PRO A 86 -28.21 -6.14 -14.74
CA PRO A 86 -27.07 -5.76 -15.56
C PRO A 86 -25.84 -5.52 -14.69
N LEU A 87 -24.68 -6.02 -15.10
CA LEU A 87 -23.42 -5.81 -14.35
C LEU A 87 -22.95 -4.35 -14.40
N ARG A 88 -23.32 -3.61 -15.43
CA ARG A 88 -23.22 -2.14 -15.49
C ARG A 88 -24.60 -1.55 -15.26
N PRO A 89 -24.88 -0.95 -14.10
CA PRO A 89 -26.18 -0.38 -13.78
C PRO A 89 -26.61 0.65 -14.82
N THR A 90 -27.88 0.64 -15.19
CA THR A 90 -28.42 1.61 -16.17
C THR A 90 -28.61 3.00 -15.60
N LYS A 91 -28.87 3.10 -14.29
CA LYS A 91 -28.94 4.36 -13.56
C LYS A 91 -27.70 4.50 -12.71
N ARG A 92 -26.91 5.51 -13.00
CA ARG A 92 -25.71 5.91 -12.28
C ARG A 92 -25.78 7.39 -12.03
N ASP A 93 -25.43 7.80 -10.83
CA ASP A 93 -25.37 9.21 -10.46
C ASP A 93 -23.94 9.72 -10.68
N GLN A 94 -23.80 10.92 -11.23
CA GLN A 94 -22.49 11.56 -11.35
C GLN A 94 -22.04 12.00 -9.96
N ALA A 95 -21.00 11.35 -9.45
CA ALA A 95 -20.46 11.63 -8.13
C ALA A 95 -19.41 12.74 -8.15
N TYR A 96 -18.67 12.85 -9.27
CA TYR A 96 -17.61 13.85 -9.43
C TYR A 96 -17.38 14.14 -10.91
N ILE A 97 -16.91 15.35 -11.23
CA ILE A 97 -16.42 15.75 -12.54
C ILE A 97 -15.47 16.94 -12.41
N ASP A 98 -14.34 16.85 -13.11
CA ASP A 98 -13.41 17.94 -13.36
C ASP A 98 -12.89 17.93 -14.81
N ASP A 99 -11.81 18.65 -15.08
CA ASP A 99 -11.19 18.72 -16.41
C ASP A 99 -10.44 17.41 -16.79
N VAL A 100 -10.19 16.52 -15.83
CA VAL A 100 -9.41 15.29 -16.00
C VAL A 100 -10.28 14.05 -15.92
N LEU A 101 -11.22 14.01 -14.96
CA LEU A 101 -11.96 12.80 -14.60
C LEU A 101 -13.46 13.06 -14.47
N GLN A 102 -14.24 12.03 -14.76
CA GLN A 102 -15.65 11.95 -14.45
C GLN A 102 -15.92 10.63 -13.72
N VAL A 103 -16.56 10.70 -12.55
CA VAL A 103 -16.89 9.55 -11.71
C VAL A 103 -18.41 9.38 -11.65
N HIS A 104 -18.85 8.17 -11.99
CA HIS A 104 -20.24 7.76 -11.85
C HIS A 104 -20.36 6.64 -10.84
N ARG A 105 -21.37 6.70 -9.98
CA ARG A 105 -21.65 5.67 -8.98
C ARG A 105 -23.08 5.16 -9.07
N ALA A 106 -23.25 3.90 -8.68
CA ALA A 106 -24.55 3.32 -8.44
C ALA A 106 -24.50 2.47 -7.18
N GLY A 107 -25.51 2.61 -6.35
CA GLY A 107 -25.67 1.73 -5.20
C GLY A 107 -26.25 0.37 -5.60
N ARG A 108 -26.62 -0.39 -4.59
CA ARG A 108 -27.08 -1.77 -4.74
C ARG A 108 -28.23 -1.96 -5.74
N ASP A 109 -28.01 -2.80 -6.75
CA ASP A 109 -29.05 -3.29 -7.67
C ASP A 109 -29.28 -4.79 -7.45
N ALA A 110 -30.33 -5.10 -6.71
CA ALA A 110 -30.78 -6.46 -6.43
C ALA A 110 -31.95 -6.88 -7.33
N SER A 111 -32.18 -6.16 -8.44
CA SER A 111 -33.28 -6.46 -9.36
C SER A 111 -33.04 -7.78 -10.11
N ASP A 112 -34.06 -8.61 -10.16
CA ASP A 112 -34.07 -9.91 -10.89
C ASP A 112 -34.62 -9.69 -12.31
N LYS A 113 -34.08 -8.76 -13.09
CA LYS A 113 -34.60 -8.42 -14.44
C LYS A 113 -34.15 -9.37 -15.53
N LEU A 114 -33.01 -10.03 -15.34
CA LEU A 114 -32.40 -10.93 -16.30
C LEU A 114 -32.53 -12.36 -15.81
N HIS A 115 -32.96 -13.28 -16.70
CA HIS A 115 -33.27 -14.64 -16.34
C HIS A 115 -32.57 -15.67 -17.23
N GLY A 116 -32.18 -16.80 -16.64
CA GLY A 116 -31.59 -17.95 -17.33
C GLY A 116 -30.21 -17.66 -17.93
N PRO A 117 -29.60 -18.62 -18.64
CA PRO A 117 -28.28 -18.46 -19.22
C PRO A 117 -28.16 -17.27 -20.18
N SER A 118 -29.19 -17.00 -20.99
CA SER A 118 -29.23 -15.83 -21.87
C SER A 118 -29.26 -14.50 -21.10
N GLY A 119 -29.95 -14.47 -19.94
CA GLY A 119 -29.95 -13.31 -19.06
C GLY A 119 -28.58 -13.05 -18.45
N TRP A 120 -27.84 -14.11 -18.08
CA TRP A 120 -26.43 -13.95 -17.66
C TRP A 120 -25.55 -13.36 -18.76
N THR A 121 -25.65 -13.89 -19.99
CA THR A 121 -24.95 -13.34 -21.14
C THR A 121 -25.26 -11.85 -21.34
N GLN A 122 -26.53 -11.45 -21.22
CA GLN A 122 -26.91 -10.03 -21.31
C GLN A 122 -26.32 -9.19 -20.14
N ALA A 123 -26.27 -9.75 -18.93
CA ALA A 123 -25.64 -9.09 -17.80
C ALA A 123 -24.16 -8.78 -18.08
N VAL A 124 -23.41 -9.77 -18.57
CA VAL A 124 -21.99 -9.62 -18.93
C VAL A 124 -21.80 -8.62 -20.07
N LEU A 125 -22.60 -8.71 -21.13
CA LEU A 125 -22.53 -7.78 -22.27
C LEU A 125 -22.83 -6.32 -21.85
N SER A 126 -23.55 -6.11 -20.76
CA SER A 126 -23.78 -4.76 -20.24
C SER A 126 -22.48 -4.07 -19.77
N LEU A 127 -21.48 -4.83 -19.30
CA LEU A 127 -20.16 -4.29 -18.92
C LEU A 127 -19.39 -3.73 -20.11
N THR A 128 -19.46 -4.41 -21.25
CA THR A 128 -18.66 -4.05 -22.45
C THR A 128 -19.38 -3.06 -23.36
N LYS A 129 -20.63 -2.73 -23.06
CA LYS A 129 -21.41 -1.80 -23.89
C LYS A 129 -20.81 -0.40 -23.90
N GLY A 130 -20.42 0.09 -25.08
CA GLY A 130 -19.82 1.41 -25.26
C GLY A 130 -18.31 1.45 -24.99
N LEU A 131 -17.67 0.29 -24.83
CA LEU A 131 -16.23 0.17 -24.80
C LEU A 131 -15.67 -0.03 -26.19
N SER A 132 -14.37 0.26 -26.36
CA SER A 132 -13.62 -0.06 -27.57
C SER A 132 -13.50 -1.59 -27.72
N THR A 133 -13.13 -2.05 -28.91
CA THR A 133 -12.87 -3.48 -29.17
C THR A 133 -11.47 -3.92 -28.72
N GLY A 134 -10.75 -3.04 -28.04
CA GLY A 134 -9.44 -3.34 -27.47
C GLY A 134 -9.47 -4.33 -26.30
N PRO A 135 -8.31 -4.84 -25.88
CA PRO A 135 -8.23 -5.76 -24.75
C PRO A 135 -8.65 -5.09 -23.46
N LEU A 136 -9.44 -5.79 -22.65
CA LEU A 136 -9.81 -5.35 -21.32
C LEU A 136 -8.92 -6.04 -20.27
N ASN A 137 -8.43 -5.28 -19.30
CA ASN A 137 -7.77 -5.85 -18.14
C ASN A 137 -8.82 -6.06 -17.04
N VAL A 138 -9.09 -7.33 -16.70
CA VAL A 138 -10.13 -7.66 -15.73
C VAL A 138 -9.52 -8.44 -14.58
N LYS A 139 -9.80 -8.01 -13.35
CA LYS A 139 -9.38 -8.71 -12.13
C LYS A 139 -10.59 -9.01 -11.27
N PHE A 140 -10.64 -10.23 -10.75
CA PHE A 140 -11.65 -10.69 -9.80
C PHE A 140 -10.95 -11.08 -8.50
N LYS A 141 -11.50 -10.66 -7.35
CA LYS A 141 -11.09 -11.12 -6.03
C LYS A 141 -12.27 -11.62 -5.24
N THR A 142 -12.19 -12.87 -4.76
CA THR A 142 -13.18 -13.42 -3.84
C THR A 142 -12.81 -13.01 -2.41
N VAL A 143 -13.62 -12.13 -1.81
CA VAL A 143 -13.37 -11.56 -0.47
C VAL A 143 -14.31 -12.10 0.60
N GLY A 144 -15.30 -12.90 0.23
CA GLY A 144 -16.21 -13.57 1.15
C GLY A 144 -16.73 -14.86 0.56
N VAL A 145 -16.83 -15.92 1.37
CA VAL A 145 -17.40 -17.20 0.99
C VAL A 145 -18.16 -17.79 2.17
N GLU A 146 -19.44 -18.11 1.96
CA GLU A 146 -20.27 -18.86 2.88
C GLU A 146 -20.74 -20.13 2.20
N THR A 147 -20.61 -21.27 2.87
CA THR A 147 -20.95 -22.56 2.30
C THR A 147 -22.07 -23.24 3.07
N SER A 148 -22.95 -23.89 2.33
CA SER A 148 -23.97 -24.81 2.85
C SER A 148 -23.99 -26.12 2.04
N ALA A 149 -24.80 -27.08 2.45
CA ALA A 149 -24.90 -28.36 1.75
C ALA A 149 -25.35 -28.19 0.28
N THR A 150 -26.15 -27.18 -0.04
CA THR A 150 -26.78 -26.99 -1.36
C THR A 150 -26.33 -25.71 -2.07
N ARG A 151 -25.70 -24.78 -1.39
CA ARG A 151 -25.34 -23.44 -1.90
C ARG A 151 -23.99 -22.96 -1.43
N VAL A 152 -23.42 -22.13 -2.25
CA VAL A 152 -22.25 -21.28 -1.91
C VAL A 152 -22.64 -19.84 -2.19
N GLU A 153 -22.41 -18.96 -1.22
CA GLU A 153 -22.55 -17.52 -1.38
C GLU A 153 -21.13 -16.92 -1.46
N THR A 154 -20.88 -16.08 -2.46
CA THR A 154 -19.59 -15.40 -2.59
C THR A 154 -19.76 -13.90 -2.71
N ARG A 155 -18.81 -13.16 -2.12
CA ARG A 155 -18.65 -11.74 -2.35
C ARG A 155 -17.38 -11.52 -3.16
N LEU A 156 -17.53 -10.81 -4.26
CA LEU A 156 -16.47 -10.58 -5.24
C LEU A 156 -16.18 -9.08 -5.34
N GLU A 157 -14.93 -8.73 -5.47
CA GLU A 157 -14.49 -7.41 -5.90
C GLU A 157 -13.94 -7.51 -7.30
N ILE A 158 -14.36 -6.58 -8.15
CA ILE A 158 -14.06 -6.57 -9.57
C ILE A 158 -13.41 -5.25 -9.92
N ARG A 159 -12.34 -5.32 -10.68
CA ARG A 159 -11.76 -4.21 -11.41
C ARG A 159 -11.71 -4.54 -12.89
N LEU A 160 -12.15 -3.58 -13.70
CA LEU A 160 -12.04 -3.64 -15.15
C LEU A 160 -11.40 -2.33 -15.62
N ASP A 161 -10.30 -2.44 -16.35
CA ASP A 161 -9.64 -1.31 -17.01
C ASP A 161 -9.78 -1.50 -18.53
N GLY A 162 -10.10 -0.44 -19.25
CA GLY A 162 -10.30 -0.45 -20.68
C GLY A 162 -10.43 0.94 -21.26
N GLU A 163 -10.89 1.01 -22.51
CA GLU A 163 -11.08 2.26 -23.24
C GLU A 163 -12.52 2.34 -23.75
N THR A 164 -13.11 3.51 -23.66
CA THR A 164 -14.44 3.79 -24.25
C THR A 164 -14.37 3.85 -25.78
N SER A 165 -15.50 3.71 -26.47
CA SER A 165 -15.55 3.78 -27.93
C SER A 165 -15.17 5.14 -28.52
N ASP A 166 -15.13 6.20 -27.69
CA ASP A 166 -14.67 7.55 -28.03
C ASP A 166 -13.21 7.83 -27.60
N GLY A 167 -12.47 6.79 -27.21
CA GLY A 167 -11.02 6.87 -26.96
C GLY A 167 -10.63 7.44 -25.61
N LYS A 168 -11.50 7.32 -24.60
CA LYS A 168 -11.21 7.72 -23.22
C LYS A 168 -10.90 6.51 -22.36
N ASP A 169 -9.96 6.66 -21.44
CA ASP A 169 -9.69 5.61 -20.47
C ASP A 169 -10.87 5.42 -19.52
N LEU A 170 -11.17 4.17 -19.23
CA LEU A 170 -12.23 3.76 -18.29
C LEU A 170 -11.67 2.79 -17.26
N GLN A 171 -12.01 3.05 -16.01
CA GLN A 171 -11.88 2.08 -14.93
C GLN A 171 -13.23 1.80 -14.29
N VAL A 172 -13.57 0.54 -14.07
CA VAL A 172 -14.75 0.11 -13.31
C VAL A 172 -14.29 -0.63 -12.06
N ASN A 173 -14.81 -0.22 -10.91
CA ASN A 173 -14.70 -0.92 -9.64
C ASN A 173 -16.13 -1.33 -9.21
N SER A 174 -16.32 -2.59 -8.83
CA SER A 174 -17.64 -3.06 -8.41
C SER A 174 -17.53 -4.20 -7.40
N THR A 175 -18.51 -4.29 -6.52
CA THR A 175 -18.66 -5.41 -5.58
C THR A 175 -19.90 -6.20 -5.95
N TRP A 176 -19.76 -7.53 -6.01
CA TRP A 176 -20.83 -8.43 -6.38
C TRP A 176 -21.12 -9.47 -5.31
N SER A 177 -22.38 -9.71 -5.03
CA SER A 177 -22.88 -10.88 -4.27
C SER A 177 -23.42 -11.92 -5.22
N CYS A 178 -22.86 -13.13 -5.16
CA CYS A 178 -23.24 -14.24 -6.04
C CYS A 178 -23.73 -15.44 -5.22
N SER A 179 -24.88 -16.00 -5.61
CA SER A 179 -25.39 -17.26 -5.06
C SER A 179 -25.19 -18.38 -6.08
N TRP A 180 -24.52 -19.43 -5.67
CA TRP A 180 -24.17 -20.59 -6.51
C TRP A 180 -24.89 -21.82 -6.02
N LYS A 181 -25.52 -22.54 -6.93
CA LYS A 181 -26.09 -23.86 -6.67
C LYS A 181 -24.99 -24.92 -6.72
N ARG A 182 -24.92 -25.71 -5.67
CA ARG A 182 -24.00 -26.84 -5.59
C ARG A 182 -24.65 -28.12 -6.15
N THR A 183 -23.96 -28.78 -7.08
CA THR A 183 -24.38 -30.11 -7.61
C THR A 183 -23.11 -30.98 -7.63
N GLY A 184 -22.95 -31.79 -6.59
CA GLY A 184 -21.66 -32.49 -6.35
C GLY A 184 -20.54 -31.51 -6.13
N THR A 185 -19.48 -31.59 -6.94
CA THR A 185 -18.32 -30.67 -6.94
C THR A 185 -18.54 -29.46 -7.85
N SER A 186 -19.61 -29.41 -8.64
CA SER A 186 -19.85 -28.32 -9.58
C SER A 186 -20.69 -27.22 -8.94
N LEU A 187 -20.40 -25.97 -9.33
CA LEU A 187 -21.15 -24.77 -8.93
C LEU A 187 -21.73 -24.10 -10.19
N ALA A 188 -23.01 -23.72 -10.13
CA ALA A 188 -23.70 -22.97 -11.17
C ALA A 188 -24.30 -21.69 -10.57
N LEU A 189 -24.12 -20.55 -11.21
CA LEU A 189 -24.56 -19.24 -10.72
C LEU A 189 -26.11 -19.16 -10.80
N GLU A 190 -26.78 -19.05 -9.65
CA GLU A 190 -28.25 -18.90 -9.55
C GLU A 190 -28.69 -17.46 -9.43
N ARG A 191 -27.92 -16.63 -8.68
CA ARG A 191 -28.30 -15.25 -8.47
C ARG A 191 -27.07 -14.36 -8.46
N PHE A 192 -27.26 -13.15 -8.95
CA PHE A 192 -26.24 -12.12 -9.03
C PHE A 192 -26.82 -10.77 -8.58
N ILE A 193 -26.11 -10.06 -7.72
CA ILE A 193 -26.45 -8.73 -7.23
C ILE A 193 -25.21 -7.85 -7.39
N VAL A 194 -25.37 -6.66 -7.94
CA VAL A 194 -24.37 -5.59 -7.87
C VAL A 194 -24.58 -4.88 -6.53
N ASP A 195 -23.66 -5.01 -5.59
CA ASP A 195 -23.76 -4.36 -4.29
C ASP A 195 -23.29 -2.91 -4.34
N ASP A 196 -22.23 -2.66 -5.12
CA ASP A 196 -21.66 -1.34 -5.35
C ASP A 196 -21.05 -1.27 -6.75
N TYR A 197 -21.10 -0.08 -7.36
CA TYR A 197 -20.59 0.16 -8.70
C TYR A 197 -20.03 1.57 -8.81
N GLU A 198 -18.82 1.68 -9.29
CA GLU A 198 -18.18 2.93 -9.64
C GLU A 198 -17.51 2.80 -11.00
N GLU A 199 -17.68 3.80 -11.85
CA GLU A 199 -16.88 3.95 -13.08
C GLU A 199 -16.22 5.32 -13.11
N VAL A 200 -14.94 5.32 -13.44
CA VAL A 200 -14.10 6.50 -13.63
C VAL A 200 -13.74 6.58 -15.10
N ILE A 201 -13.98 7.71 -15.73
CA ILE A 201 -13.71 7.96 -17.15
C ILE A 201 -12.86 9.21 -17.25
N THR A 202 -11.80 9.20 -18.06
CA THR A 202 -11.05 10.42 -18.35
C THR A 202 -11.90 11.39 -19.17
N THR A 203 -11.94 12.68 -18.80
CA THR A 203 -12.70 13.71 -19.51
C THR A 203 -11.89 14.30 -20.67
N SER A 204 -10.56 14.28 -20.55
CA SER A 204 -9.63 14.92 -21.46
C SER A 204 -8.97 13.92 -22.42
N THR A 205 -8.82 14.33 -23.67
CA THR A 205 -7.96 13.65 -24.65
C THR A 205 -6.47 13.94 -24.40
N ARG A 206 -6.12 14.68 -23.34
CA ARG A 206 -4.73 14.99 -22.99
C ARG A 206 -3.98 13.83 -22.34
N GLY A 207 -4.64 12.71 -22.09
CA GLY A 207 -4.07 11.52 -21.47
C GLY A 207 -4.39 11.39 -19.97
N ALA A 208 -3.81 10.39 -19.33
CA ALA A 208 -3.96 10.12 -17.91
C ALA A 208 -3.34 11.23 -17.06
N LEU A 209 -3.85 11.40 -15.82
CA LEU A 209 -3.32 12.35 -14.82
C LEU A 209 -1.83 12.06 -14.53
N PHE A 210 -1.44 10.78 -14.53
CA PHE A 210 -0.07 10.33 -14.37
C PHE A 210 0.37 9.52 -15.59
N THR A 211 1.62 9.69 -16.00
CA THR A 211 2.25 8.85 -17.03
C THR A 211 3.52 8.22 -16.45
N GLU A 212 3.80 6.99 -16.88
CA GLU A 212 5.05 6.33 -16.53
C GLU A 212 6.23 7.08 -17.15
N ALA A 213 7.09 7.68 -16.32
CA ALA A 213 8.19 8.53 -16.73
C ALA A 213 9.58 7.94 -16.47
N THR A 214 9.70 6.82 -15.76
CA THR A 214 10.98 6.23 -15.33
C THR A 214 11.95 6.05 -16.50
N ALA A 215 11.46 5.46 -17.60
CA ALA A 215 12.28 5.23 -18.80
C ALA A 215 12.75 6.55 -19.45
N THR A 216 11.95 7.61 -19.37
CA THR A 216 12.29 8.92 -19.92
C THR A 216 13.29 9.64 -19.02
N VAL A 217 13.10 9.59 -17.71
CA VAL A 217 13.90 10.34 -16.73
C VAL A 217 15.26 9.66 -16.51
N VAL A 218 15.27 8.39 -16.13
CA VAL A 218 16.52 7.66 -15.76
C VAL A 218 16.87 6.51 -16.70
N GLY A 219 16.01 6.15 -17.66
CA GLY A 219 16.18 4.94 -18.46
C GLY A 219 17.45 4.89 -19.34
N ARG A 220 18.10 6.02 -19.60
CA ARG A 220 19.37 6.09 -20.34
C ARG A 220 20.60 6.00 -19.43
N ASP A 221 20.40 6.13 -18.12
CA ASP A 221 21.49 6.11 -17.15
C ASP A 221 22.02 4.67 -16.97
N PRO A 222 23.34 4.43 -17.01
CA PRO A 222 23.93 3.11 -16.83
C PRO A 222 23.63 2.49 -15.47
N ALA A 223 23.51 3.28 -14.39
CA ALA A 223 23.17 2.77 -13.06
C ALA A 223 21.74 2.24 -13.03
N PHE A 224 20.80 2.94 -13.67
CA PHE A 224 19.45 2.42 -13.83
C PHE A 224 19.44 1.13 -14.65
N GLN A 225 20.05 1.11 -15.85
CA GLN A 225 20.03 -0.04 -16.75
C GLN A 225 20.68 -1.30 -16.15
N ASN A 226 21.79 -1.12 -15.44
CA ASN A 226 22.58 -2.25 -14.91
C ASN A 226 22.13 -2.69 -13.50
N GLN A 227 21.38 -1.87 -12.78
CA GLN A 227 20.98 -2.16 -11.41
C GLN A 227 19.47 -2.06 -11.19
N LEU A 228 18.86 -0.88 -11.34
CA LEU A 228 17.47 -0.64 -10.92
C LEU A 228 16.44 -1.24 -11.87
N ALA A 229 16.77 -1.41 -13.15
CA ALA A 229 15.90 -2.07 -14.13
C ALA A 229 15.72 -3.57 -13.88
N HIS A 230 16.51 -4.15 -12.97
CA HIS A 230 16.44 -5.57 -12.63
C HIS A 230 15.61 -5.79 -11.36
N GLY A 231 14.66 -6.72 -11.45
CA GLY A 231 13.82 -7.11 -10.31
C GLY A 231 14.57 -7.95 -9.27
N LEU A 232 13.88 -8.22 -8.18
CA LEU A 232 14.39 -8.95 -7.02
C LEU A 232 14.98 -10.32 -7.39
N ASP A 233 14.33 -11.10 -8.24
CA ASP A 233 14.77 -12.44 -8.65
C ASP A 233 16.12 -12.42 -9.38
N HIS A 234 16.38 -11.36 -10.14
CA HIS A 234 17.69 -11.18 -10.78
C HIS A 234 18.81 -11.08 -9.77
N TRP A 235 18.60 -10.34 -8.68
CA TRP A 235 19.60 -10.14 -7.64
C TRP A 235 19.70 -11.32 -6.68
N LEU A 236 18.59 -11.96 -6.31
CA LEU A 236 18.60 -13.20 -5.52
C LEU A 236 19.40 -14.32 -6.18
N ALA A 237 19.39 -14.38 -7.51
CA ALA A 237 20.17 -15.36 -8.25
C ALA A 237 21.68 -15.03 -8.33
N ARG A 238 22.11 -13.81 -7.98
CA ARG A 238 23.48 -13.30 -8.15
C ARG A 238 24.18 -12.93 -6.85
N LEU A 239 23.44 -12.52 -5.84
CA LEU A 239 23.98 -12.15 -4.54
C LEU A 239 23.95 -13.36 -3.60
N ASP A 240 25.08 -13.64 -2.96
CA ASP A 240 25.17 -14.77 -2.02
C ASP A 240 24.57 -14.39 -0.65
N THR A 241 23.31 -14.74 -0.46
CA THR A 241 22.60 -14.49 0.81
C THR A 241 23.18 -15.26 2.01
N ARG A 242 24.03 -16.29 1.79
CA ARG A 242 24.68 -17.05 2.86
C ARG A 242 25.73 -16.24 3.62
N VAL A 243 26.24 -15.17 3.04
CA VAL A 243 27.16 -14.23 3.71
C VAL A 243 26.45 -13.15 4.50
N GLY A 244 25.14 -13.28 4.72
CA GLY A 244 24.34 -12.34 5.52
C GLY A 244 23.75 -11.17 4.73
N LEU A 245 23.94 -11.13 3.40
CA LEU A 245 23.30 -10.13 2.56
C LEU A 245 21.79 -10.39 2.49
N LYS A 246 21.00 -9.38 2.82
CA LYS A 246 19.54 -9.42 2.70
C LYS A 246 19.13 -8.69 1.44
N VAL A 247 18.63 -9.43 0.47
CA VAL A 247 18.04 -8.89 -0.75
C VAL A 247 16.52 -8.93 -0.59
N GLY A 248 15.90 -7.78 -0.62
CA GLY A 248 14.45 -7.62 -0.43
C GLY A 248 13.91 -6.40 -1.17
N GLY A 249 12.59 -6.29 -1.27
CA GLY A 249 11.90 -5.21 -1.96
C GLY A 249 11.48 -4.03 -1.06
N TRP A 250 12.02 -3.92 0.15
CA TRP A 250 11.66 -2.90 1.16
C TRP A 250 12.67 -1.75 1.25
N ASN A 251 13.27 -1.38 0.13
CA ASN A 251 14.23 -0.28 0.08
C ASN A 251 13.45 1.04 -0.14
N GLY A 252 13.77 2.04 0.66
CA GLY A 252 13.17 3.37 0.57
C GLY A 252 13.86 4.27 -0.44
N LEU A 253 13.28 5.43 -0.59
CA LEU A 253 13.84 6.53 -1.38
C LEU A 253 13.62 7.85 -0.68
N ALA A 254 14.42 8.85 -1.01
CA ALA A 254 14.25 10.25 -0.59
C ALA A 254 14.27 11.16 -1.81
N VAL A 255 13.46 12.20 -1.73
CA VAL A 255 13.40 13.27 -2.74
C VAL A 255 13.78 14.58 -2.08
N GLY A 256 14.62 15.38 -2.71
CA GLY A 256 15.06 16.67 -2.23
C GLY A 256 16.05 17.32 -3.21
N ASP A 257 16.29 18.61 -3.06
CA ASP A 257 17.24 19.37 -3.87
C ASP A 257 18.66 19.23 -3.28
N ALA A 258 19.37 18.18 -3.71
CA ALA A 258 20.68 17.85 -3.15
C ALA A 258 21.81 18.79 -3.58
N ASN A 259 21.63 19.55 -4.68
CA ASN A 259 22.67 20.40 -5.25
C ASN A 259 22.31 21.90 -5.27
N GLY A 260 21.17 22.29 -4.70
CA GLY A 260 20.73 23.67 -4.58
C GLY A 260 20.31 24.32 -5.91
N ASP A 261 19.95 23.52 -6.93
CA ASP A 261 19.59 24.03 -8.26
C ASP A 261 18.08 24.29 -8.45
N GLY A 262 17.26 24.00 -7.44
CA GLY A 262 15.82 24.20 -7.44
C GLY A 262 15.04 23.07 -8.12
N MET A 263 15.68 21.96 -8.46
CA MET A 263 15.03 20.74 -8.98
C MET A 263 15.15 19.60 -7.97
N GLU A 264 14.09 18.82 -7.85
CA GLU A 264 14.07 17.67 -6.95
C GLU A 264 14.93 16.52 -7.48
N ASP A 265 15.85 16.04 -6.66
CA ASP A 265 16.74 14.92 -6.90
C ASP A 265 16.23 13.66 -6.19
N LEU A 266 16.72 12.50 -6.59
CA LEU A 266 16.25 11.22 -6.09
C LEU A 266 17.40 10.39 -5.51
N TYR A 267 17.34 10.11 -4.20
CA TYR A 267 18.19 9.11 -3.56
C TYR A 267 17.45 7.77 -3.42
N VAL A 268 18.10 6.69 -3.86
CA VAL A 268 17.51 5.34 -3.89
C VAL A 268 18.33 4.40 -3.02
N CYS A 269 17.76 3.96 -1.91
CA CYS A 269 18.33 2.95 -1.03
C CYS A 269 18.37 1.59 -1.71
N GLN A 270 19.38 0.77 -1.39
CA GLN A 270 19.57 -0.54 -2.00
C GLN A 270 19.79 -1.63 -0.97
N SER A 271 19.56 -2.87 -1.40
CA SER A 271 19.91 -4.07 -0.64
C SER A 271 21.42 -4.20 -0.48
N GLY A 272 21.86 -4.81 0.60
CA GLY A 272 23.29 -5.03 0.87
C GLY A 272 24.03 -5.67 -0.29
N GLY A 273 25.20 -5.14 -0.60
CA GLY A 273 26.03 -5.53 -1.74
C GLY A 273 25.72 -4.78 -3.05
N LEU A 274 24.67 -3.99 -3.08
CA LEU A 274 24.34 -3.09 -4.19
C LEU A 274 24.53 -1.64 -3.73
N PRO A 275 25.25 -0.78 -4.49
CA PRO A 275 25.43 0.61 -4.12
C PRO A 275 24.11 1.39 -4.14
N ASN A 276 23.88 2.24 -3.14
CA ASN A 276 22.83 3.25 -3.19
C ASN A 276 23.05 4.20 -4.37
N ARG A 277 22.01 4.85 -4.85
CA ARG A 277 22.05 5.72 -6.02
C ARG A 277 21.54 7.12 -5.69
N LEU A 278 22.20 8.13 -6.26
CA LEU A 278 21.77 9.53 -6.23
C LEU A 278 21.64 10.03 -7.67
N PHE A 279 20.42 10.28 -8.09
CA PHE A 279 20.11 10.81 -9.42
C PHE A 279 19.85 12.31 -9.31
N LEU A 280 20.73 13.13 -9.85
CA LEU A 280 20.49 14.58 -9.96
C LEU A 280 19.64 14.87 -11.20
N ALA A 281 18.57 15.63 -10.98
CA ALA A 281 17.67 16.11 -12.02
C ALA A 281 18.40 17.10 -12.97
N ARG A 282 17.89 17.22 -14.19
CA ARG A 282 18.43 18.11 -15.21
C ARG A 282 17.31 18.90 -15.87
N ALA A 283 17.62 20.09 -16.33
CA ALA A 283 16.66 20.98 -16.99
C ALA A 283 16.02 20.40 -18.26
N ASP A 284 16.56 19.32 -18.85
CA ASP A 284 15.96 18.62 -19.99
C ASP A 284 14.95 17.54 -19.57
N GLY A 285 14.66 17.42 -18.25
CA GLY A 285 13.72 16.44 -17.70
C GLY A 285 14.32 15.03 -17.52
N THR A 286 15.63 14.86 -17.71
CA THR A 286 16.35 13.61 -17.37
C THR A 286 17.04 13.72 -16.03
N ALA A 287 17.49 12.58 -15.48
CA ALA A 287 18.34 12.55 -14.29
C ALA A 287 19.52 11.59 -14.50
N GLY A 288 20.61 11.82 -13.76
CA GLY A 288 21.81 11.01 -13.88
C GLY A 288 22.44 10.68 -12.54
N ASP A 289 22.94 9.44 -12.40
CA ASP A 289 23.57 8.94 -11.17
C ASP A 289 24.91 9.62 -10.91
N VAL A 290 25.06 10.18 -9.73
CA VAL A 290 26.28 10.80 -9.23
C VAL A 290 26.75 10.21 -7.89
N ALA A 291 26.10 9.15 -7.38
CA ALA A 291 26.28 8.64 -6.02
C ALA A 291 27.74 8.43 -5.61
N THR A 292 28.56 7.85 -6.50
CA THR A 292 30.00 7.64 -6.23
C THR A 292 30.77 8.95 -6.15
N ALA A 293 30.48 9.93 -7.01
CA ALA A 293 31.15 11.24 -6.98
C ALA A 293 30.67 12.09 -5.80
N ALA A 294 29.44 11.89 -5.38
CA ALA A 294 28.82 12.53 -4.22
C ALA A 294 29.24 11.90 -2.88
N GLY A 295 29.83 10.69 -2.86
CA GLY A 295 30.25 9.99 -1.65
C GLY A 295 29.12 9.29 -0.90
N VAL A 296 28.04 8.91 -1.60
CA VAL A 296 26.82 8.35 -0.98
C VAL A 296 26.42 6.96 -1.52
N ASP A 297 27.31 6.29 -2.23
CA ASP A 297 27.11 4.96 -2.84
C ASP A 297 27.32 3.80 -1.84
N TRP A 298 26.67 3.87 -0.68
CA TRP A 298 26.78 2.87 0.39
C TRP A 298 26.40 1.48 -0.09
N LEU A 299 27.18 0.48 0.36
CA LEU A 299 26.96 -0.95 0.06
C LEU A 299 26.22 -1.70 1.17
N GLU A 300 26.01 -1.05 2.31
CA GLU A 300 25.22 -1.58 3.42
C GLU A 300 23.74 -1.65 3.03
N THR A 301 23.03 -2.64 3.57
CA THR A 301 21.58 -2.68 3.41
C THR A 301 20.97 -1.39 3.94
N SER A 302 20.44 -0.58 3.04
CA SER A 302 19.78 0.69 3.34
C SER A 302 18.28 0.58 3.09
N ARG A 303 17.45 1.14 3.99
CA ARG A 303 15.99 0.97 3.95
C ARG A 303 15.21 2.27 3.88
N GLY A 304 15.71 3.33 4.45
CA GLY A 304 15.11 4.66 4.42
C GLY A 304 16.17 5.73 4.33
N ALA A 305 15.82 6.87 3.77
CA ALA A 305 16.67 8.05 3.71
C ALA A 305 15.80 9.30 3.85
N LEU A 306 16.44 10.41 4.28
CA LEU A 306 15.85 11.74 4.30
C LEU A 306 16.88 12.74 3.78
N PHE A 307 16.40 13.72 2.99
CA PHE A 307 17.08 14.98 2.75
C PHE A 307 16.49 16.03 3.70
N ILE A 308 17.29 16.57 4.59
CA ILE A 308 16.89 17.56 5.61
C ILE A 308 18.08 18.43 5.98
N ASP A 309 17.84 19.70 6.26
CA ASP A 309 18.85 20.66 6.76
C ASP A 309 19.04 20.42 8.27
N LEU A 310 20.18 19.83 8.67
CA LEU A 310 20.46 19.43 10.07
C LEU A 310 21.32 20.43 10.84
N ASP A 311 22.01 21.34 10.16
CA ASP A 311 22.87 22.35 10.78
C ASP A 311 22.43 23.78 10.49
N ASN A 312 21.28 23.95 9.84
CA ASN A 312 20.65 25.23 9.53
C ASN A 312 21.48 26.11 8.60
N ASP A 313 22.27 25.54 7.70
CA ASP A 313 23.08 26.28 6.73
C ASP A 313 22.34 26.56 5.40
N GLY A 314 21.16 25.95 5.21
CA GLY A 314 20.25 26.19 4.11
C GLY A 314 20.36 25.18 2.97
N ASP A 315 21.24 24.20 3.06
CA ASP A 315 21.26 23.05 2.14
C ASP A 315 20.77 21.77 2.82
N GLN A 316 20.42 20.77 2.01
CA GLN A 316 19.84 19.53 2.54
C GLN A 316 20.91 18.46 2.75
N ASP A 317 21.09 18.07 3.98
CA ASP A 317 21.92 16.94 4.39
C ASP A 317 21.24 15.61 4.10
N LEU A 318 22.00 14.51 4.15
CA LEU A 318 21.49 13.18 3.89
C LEU A 318 21.59 12.27 5.13
N VAL A 319 20.46 11.77 5.58
CA VAL A 319 20.36 10.72 6.59
C VAL A 319 19.96 9.41 5.93
N VAL A 320 20.76 8.34 6.15
CA VAL A 320 20.48 7.02 5.59
C VAL A 320 20.35 6.01 6.72
N SER A 321 19.23 5.27 6.76
CA SER A 321 19.09 4.13 7.64
C SER A 321 19.84 2.93 7.08
N VAL A 322 20.76 2.39 7.88
CA VAL A 322 21.56 1.21 7.54
C VAL A 322 21.27 0.07 8.52
N ALA A 323 21.75 -1.14 8.23
CA ALA A 323 21.44 -2.33 9.02
C ALA A 323 21.69 -2.18 10.53
N GLU A 324 22.61 -1.30 10.96
CA GLU A 324 23.03 -1.17 12.35
C GLU A 324 22.73 0.21 12.96
N GLY A 325 22.05 1.10 12.23
CA GLY A 325 21.76 2.45 12.70
C GLY A 325 21.56 3.45 11.59
N LEU A 326 22.04 4.67 11.81
CA LEU A 326 21.94 5.77 10.87
C LEU A 326 23.34 6.24 10.47
N VAL A 327 23.51 6.60 9.21
CA VAL A 327 24.64 7.38 8.71
C VAL A 327 24.12 8.77 8.38
N ILE A 328 24.80 9.79 8.91
CA ILE A 328 24.43 11.20 8.75
C ILE A 328 25.58 11.89 8.02
N GLN A 329 25.24 12.53 6.91
CA GLN A 329 26.19 13.11 5.98
C GLN A 329 25.82 14.57 5.72
N GLU A 330 26.75 15.47 6.01
CA GLU A 330 26.66 16.88 5.69
C GLU A 330 26.84 17.09 4.18
N ASN A 331 25.99 17.89 3.59
CA ASN A 331 26.11 18.41 2.24
C ASN A 331 27.03 19.65 2.22
N ASP A 332 27.65 19.94 1.11
CA ASP A 332 28.41 21.20 0.91
C ASP A 332 27.65 22.18 -0.01
N GLY A 333 26.35 21.98 -0.18
CA GLY A 333 25.48 22.76 -1.05
C GLY A 333 25.66 22.48 -2.54
N SER A 334 26.54 21.56 -2.92
CA SER A 334 26.78 21.19 -4.31
C SER A 334 26.46 19.73 -4.65
N GLY A 335 25.81 19.01 -3.73
CA GLY A 335 25.51 17.58 -3.86
C GLY A 335 26.71 16.68 -3.54
N ARG A 336 27.68 17.17 -2.77
CA ARG A 336 28.79 16.38 -2.25
C ARG A 336 28.62 16.20 -0.75
N PHE A 337 28.65 14.97 -0.30
CA PHE A 337 28.34 14.62 1.06
C PHE A 337 29.58 14.11 1.82
N THR A 338 29.69 14.53 3.07
CA THR A 338 30.75 14.10 3.98
C THR A 338 30.13 13.51 5.24
N MET A 339 30.50 12.29 5.61
CA MET A 339 29.99 11.65 6.83
C MET A 339 30.39 12.44 8.07
N ARG A 340 29.40 12.86 8.87
CA ARG A 340 29.61 13.64 10.11
C ARG A 340 29.32 12.79 11.34
N SER A 341 28.31 11.93 11.30
CA SER A 341 27.94 11.05 12.42
C SER A 341 27.49 9.67 11.93
N ALA A 342 27.64 8.70 12.80
CA ALA A 342 27.08 7.36 12.64
C ALA A 342 26.48 6.93 13.98
N GLU A 343 25.13 6.87 14.01
CA GLU A 343 24.36 6.57 15.22
C GLU A 343 23.95 5.10 15.27
N VAL A 344 24.46 4.37 16.26
CA VAL A 344 24.10 2.96 16.45
C VAL A 344 22.81 2.87 17.25
N LEU A 345 21.80 2.22 16.69
CA LEU A 345 20.52 1.99 17.36
C LEU A 345 20.57 0.66 18.15
N PRO A 346 20.47 0.69 19.48
CA PRO A 346 20.61 -0.51 20.29
C PRO A 346 19.49 -1.52 20.01
N PHE A 347 19.86 -2.71 19.57
CA PHE A 347 18.92 -3.83 19.37
C PHE A 347 17.79 -3.59 18.34
N ALA A 348 17.99 -2.67 17.40
CA ALA A 348 16.98 -2.30 16.45
C ALA A 348 17.53 -2.17 15.03
N VAL A 349 16.66 -2.38 14.05
CA VAL A 349 16.94 -2.17 12.62
C VAL A 349 15.96 -1.14 12.09
N PRO A 350 16.40 0.07 11.74
CA PRO A 350 15.53 1.12 11.25
C PRO A 350 15.06 0.81 9.83
N TYR A 351 13.77 1.03 9.57
CA TYR A 351 13.14 0.85 8.27
C TYR A 351 12.71 2.18 7.65
N SER A 352 12.30 3.13 8.46
CA SER A 352 11.85 4.44 8.03
C SER A 352 12.32 5.51 9.01
N LEU A 353 12.41 6.74 8.51
CA LEU A 353 12.85 7.92 9.24
C LEU A 353 11.78 9.00 9.13
N ALA A 354 11.62 9.78 10.19
CA ALA A 354 10.83 11.01 10.20
C ALA A 354 11.60 12.09 10.97
N ALA A 355 11.54 13.31 10.51
CA ALA A 355 12.21 14.44 11.16
C ALA A 355 11.22 15.52 11.60
N ALA A 356 11.50 16.16 12.72
CA ALA A 356 10.78 17.31 13.23
C ALA A 356 11.61 18.01 14.32
N ASP A 357 11.41 19.30 14.50
CA ASP A 357 11.87 20.05 15.67
C ASP A 357 10.83 19.82 16.79
N TYR A 358 10.95 18.67 17.51
CA TYR A 358 9.94 18.29 18.49
C TYR A 358 10.02 19.10 19.78
N ASP A 359 11.20 19.64 20.12
CA ASP A 359 11.38 20.41 21.36
C ASP A 359 11.47 21.93 21.13
N GLN A 360 11.29 22.37 19.90
CA GLN A 360 11.21 23.76 19.47
C GLN A 360 12.49 24.54 19.78
N ASP A 361 13.66 23.86 19.66
CA ASP A 361 14.97 24.50 19.85
C ASP A 361 15.58 25.04 18.53
N GLY A 362 14.94 24.76 17.39
CA GLY A 362 15.31 25.22 16.06
C GLY A 362 16.12 24.21 15.26
N ASP A 363 16.50 23.09 15.83
CA ASP A 363 17.25 22.03 15.17
C ASP A 363 16.30 20.84 14.82
N LEU A 364 16.44 20.24 13.63
CA LEU A 364 15.63 19.09 13.27
C LEU A 364 16.13 17.82 13.95
N ASP A 365 15.21 17.12 14.61
CA ASP A 365 15.42 15.86 15.29
C ASP A 365 15.02 14.67 14.43
N ILE A 366 15.57 13.48 14.69
CA ILE A 366 15.35 12.30 13.87
C ILE A 366 14.63 11.21 14.68
N PHE A 367 13.45 10.80 14.22
CA PHE A 367 12.79 9.59 14.69
C PHE A 367 13.03 8.43 13.73
N ALA A 368 13.57 7.31 14.26
CA ALA A 368 13.80 6.09 13.53
C ALA A 368 12.75 5.04 13.90
N ALA A 369 11.88 4.69 12.96
CA ALA A 369 10.94 3.59 13.08
C ALA A 369 11.67 2.26 12.82
N CYS A 370 11.65 1.36 13.81
CA CYS A 370 12.44 0.14 13.80
C CYS A 370 11.56 -1.10 13.76
N TYR A 371 11.76 -1.94 12.75
CA TYR A 371 10.96 -3.12 12.52
C TYR A 371 11.52 -4.36 13.20
N ASP A 372 12.76 -4.74 12.87
CA ASP A 372 13.40 -5.93 13.39
C ASP A 372 14.23 -5.64 14.65
N ARG A 373 14.35 -6.65 15.53
CA ARG A 373 15.37 -6.64 16.58
C ARG A 373 16.72 -7.10 16.02
N ARG A 374 17.76 -6.36 16.35
CA ARG A 374 19.15 -6.77 16.05
C ARG A 374 19.46 -8.12 16.67
N GLY A 375 20.08 -9.02 15.92
CA GLY A 375 20.43 -10.38 16.36
C GLY A 375 19.35 -11.45 16.15
N HIS A 376 18.12 -11.08 15.78
CA HIS A 376 17.07 -12.02 15.40
C HIS A 376 17.20 -12.54 13.95
N VAL A 377 18.13 -11.96 13.21
CA VAL A 377 18.33 -12.24 11.79
C VAL A 377 18.96 -13.60 11.54
N ASP A 378 19.49 -14.26 12.58
CA ASP A 378 20.29 -15.46 12.38
C ASP A 378 19.81 -16.65 13.22
N ARG A 379 19.49 -17.73 12.53
CA ARG A 379 19.49 -19.16 12.97
C ARG A 379 18.28 -19.73 13.69
N ASN A 380 17.31 -18.95 14.17
CA ASN A 380 16.07 -19.53 14.73
C ASN A 380 14.83 -18.81 14.18
N VAL A 381 14.34 -19.28 13.04
CA VAL A 381 13.13 -18.77 12.36
C VAL A 381 11.91 -18.65 13.30
N ALA A 382 11.89 -19.45 14.37
CA ALA A 382 10.79 -19.42 15.35
C ALA A 382 10.78 -18.17 16.24
N LEU A 383 11.93 -17.51 16.48
CA LEU A 383 12.03 -16.32 17.34
C LEU A 383 11.95 -15.01 16.56
N ALA A 384 12.08 -15.06 15.24
CA ALA A 384 11.96 -13.91 14.35
C ALA A 384 10.52 -13.64 13.89
N ARG A 385 9.54 -14.40 14.40
CA ARG A 385 8.13 -14.23 14.03
C ARG A 385 7.43 -13.28 14.99
N PRO A 386 6.44 -12.49 14.47
CA PRO A 386 5.59 -11.66 15.31
C PRO A 386 4.87 -12.50 16.37
N VAL A 387 4.94 -12.08 17.65
CA VAL A 387 4.30 -12.80 18.78
C VAL A 387 3.66 -11.81 19.73
N PRO A 388 2.35 -11.96 19.99
CA PRO A 388 1.37 -12.75 19.20
C PRO A 388 1.20 -12.14 17.81
N TYR A 389 0.80 -12.94 16.82
CA TYR A 389 0.74 -12.48 15.42
C TYR A 389 -0.13 -11.22 15.22
N GLN A 390 -1.30 -11.19 15.86
CA GLN A 390 -2.28 -10.10 15.71
C GLN A 390 -1.99 -8.86 16.57
N ASP A 391 -1.02 -8.91 17.50
CA ASP A 391 -0.65 -7.79 18.38
C ASP A 391 0.79 -7.97 18.89
N ALA A 392 1.74 -8.03 17.95
CA ALA A 392 3.12 -8.37 18.24
C ALA A 392 3.84 -7.29 19.07
N THR A 393 4.64 -7.77 20.04
CA THR A 393 5.39 -6.90 20.97
C THR A 393 6.88 -7.25 21.01
N ASN A 394 7.35 -8.05 20.07
CA ASN A 394 8.73 -8.53 20.00
C ASN A 394 9.54 -7.97 18.83
N GLY A 395 9.10 -6.85 18.25
CA GLY A 395 9.81 -6.09 17.21
C GLY A 395 10.97 -5.24 17.71
N GLY A 396 11.48 -4.38 16.83
CA GLY A 396 12.53 -3.41 17.13
C GLY A 396 12.07 -2.31 18.10
N ARG A 397 13.02 -1.64 18.75
CA ARG A 397 12.73 -0.42 19.51
C ARG A 397 12.95 0.79 18.61
N ASN A 398 11.94 1.64 18.49
CA ASN A 398 12.09 2.94 17.84
C ASN A 398 13.02 3.84 18.67
N SER A 399 13.63 4.80 18.00
CA SER A 399 14.55 5.74 18.64
C SER A 399 14.28 7.16 18.19
N LEU A 400 14.19 8.07 19.15
CA LEU A 400 14.26 9.51 18.93
C LEU A 400 15.67 9.99 19.26
N LEU A 401 16.29 10.61 18.28
CA LEU A 401 17.63 11.21 18.33
C LEU A 401 17.45 12.72 18.31
N ARG A 402 17.71 13.37 19.44
CA ARG A 402 17.72 14.82 19.51
C ARG A 402 19.01 15.37 18.91
N ASN A 403 18.88 16.34 18.04
CA ASN A 403 19.99 17.13 17.52
C ASN A 403 20.38 18.19 18.55
N ASP A 404 21.63 18.25 18.94
CA ASP A 404 22.19 19.30 19.82
C ASP A 404 23.06 20.27 19.03
N GLY A 405 22.86 20.37 17.70
CA GLY A 405 23.67 21.16 16.77
C GLY A 405 25.01 20.51 16.39
N GLU A 406 25.61 20.97 15.29
CA GLU A 406 26.91 20.49 14.78
C GLU A 406 26.97 18.97 14.62
N PHE A 407 25.87 18.33 14.16
CA PHE A 407 25.71 16.88 13.95
C PHE A 407 25.95 16.04 15.22
N ARG A 408 25.63 16.58 16.39
CA ARG A 408 25.69 15.85 17.67
C ARG A 408 24.33 15.37 18.10
N PHE A 409 24.11 14.08 18.13
CA PHE A 409 22.83 13.48 18.44
C PHE A 409 22.80 12.80 19.80
N ARG A 410 21.65 12.87 20.48
CA ARG A 410 21.38 12.18 21.75
C ARG A 410 20.15 11.31 21.66
N HIS A 411 20.27 10.07 22.10
CA HIS A 411 19.12 9.18 22.28
C HIS A 411 18.26 9.66 23.46
N VAL A 412 17.06 10.16 23.17
CA VAL A 412 16.16 10.73 24.19
C VAL A 412 14.84 9.96 24.35
N THR A 413 14.61 8.91 23.58
CA THR A 413 13.38 8.12 23.53
C THR A 413 12.77 7.82 24.90
N GLN A 414 13.56 7.25 25.82
CA GLN A 414 13.09 6.91 27.17
C GLN A 414 12.85 8.16 28.01
N ARG A 415 13.70 9.18 27.86
CA ARG A 415 13.60 10.41 28.62
C ARG A 415 12.29 11.14 28.38
N VAL A 416 11.85 11.17 27.13
CA VAL A 416 10.63 11.89 26.72
C VAL A 416 9.36 11.01 26.74
N GLY A 417 9.48 9.72 27.11
CA GLY A 417 8.32 8.82 27.27
C GLY A 417 7.91 8.03 26.02
N LEU A 418 8.64 8.14 24.92
CA LEU A 418 8.42 7.34 23.70
C LEU A 418 8.84 5.87 23.84
N ASP A 419 9.26 5.44 25.04
CA ASP A 419 9.62 4.03 25.33
C ASP A 419 8.38 3.16 25.67
N ALA A 420 7.23 3.77 25.92
CA ALA A 420 5.98 3.07 26.19
C ALA A 420 5.44 2.43 24.90
N ASN A 421 5.10 1.13 24.94
CA ASN A 421 4.61 0.35 23.79
C ASN A 421 5.58 0.32 22.57
N ASN A 422 6.85 0.55 22.79
CA ASN A 422 7.88 0.82 21.78
C ASN A 422 8.67 -0.44 21.36
N THR A 423 8.04 -1.60 21.26
CA THR A 423 8.68 -2.86 20.83
C THR A 423 7.85 -3.58 19.78
N ARG A 424 7.24 -2.80 18.91
CA ARG A 424 6.41 -3.31 17.83
C ARG A 424 7.18 -3.39 16.52
N TYR A 425 6.58 -3.93 15.49
CA TYR A 425 7.16 -3.97 14.15
C TYR A 425 6.85 -2.65 13.44
N SER A 426 7.51 -1.56 13.85
CA SER A 426 7.23 -0.22 13.34
C SER A 426 7.80 -0.04 11.93
N TYR A 427 6.94 0.38 11.00
CA TYR A 427 7.31 0.52 9.59
C TYR A 427 7.40 1.98 9.16
N ALA A 428 6.53 2.84 9.65
CA ALA A 428 6.50 4.26 9.32
C ALA A 428 6.09 5.12 10.52
N ALA A 429 6.46 6.39 10.48
CA ALA A 429 6.05 7.39 11.45
C ALA A 429 5.86 8.75 10.77
N ALA A 430 4.94 9.56 11.32
CA ALA A 430 4.69 10.92 10.84
C ALA A 430 4.33 11.86 11.99
N TRP A 431 4.85 13.08 11.91
CA TRP A 431 4.64 14.15 12.89
C TRP A 431 3.52 15.09 12.45
N ALA A 432 2.68 15.53 13.37
CA ALA A 432 1.72 16.62 13.19
C ALA A 432 1.24 17.14 14.54
N ASP A 433 0.86 18.42 14.62
CA ASP A 433 0.10 19.00 15.72
C ASP A 433 -1.40 18.71 15.45
N TYR A 434 -1.87 17.50 15.88
CA TYR A 434 -3.23 17.05 15.54
C TYR A 434 -4.31 17.70 16.41
N ASP A 435 -3.99 18.13 17.64
CA ASP A 435 -4.94 18.72 18.58
C ASP A 435 -4.81 20.24 18.70
N ARG A 436 -3.87 20.83 17.92
CA ARG A 436 -3.64 22.28 17.81
C ARG A 436 -3.23 22.95 19.11
N ASP A 437 -2.44 22.26 19.91
CA ASP A 437 -1.90 22.83 21.14
C ASP A 437 -0.52 23.48 20.92
N GLY A 438 0.05 23.37 19.72
CA GLY A 438 1.31 23.96 19.29
C GLY A 438 2.52 23.05 19.49
N ASP A 439 2.34 21.84 20.01
CA ASP A 439 3.37 20.81 20.16
C ASP A 439 3.20 19.73 19.08
N LEU A 440 4.30 19.11 18.60
CA LEU A 440 4.22 18.08 17.55
C LEU A 440 3.98 16.70 18.14
N ASP A 441 2.93 16.04 17.69
CA ASP A 441 2.55 14.68 18.05
C ASP A 441 3.08 13.67 17.02
N LEU A 442 3.20 12.41 17.41
CA LEU A 442 3.79 11.37 16.58
C LEU A 442 2.85 10.18 16.38
N TYR A 443 2.45 9.91 15.16
CA TYR A 443 1.78 8.66 14.80
C TYR A 443 2.78 7.64 14.27
N VAL A 444 2.70 6.38 14.75
CA VAL A 444 3.58 5.27 14.35
C VAL A 444 2.73 4.11 13.84
N ALA A 445 2.93 3.76 12.57
CA ALA A 445 2.30 2.61 11.93
C ALA A 445 3.13 1.35 12.16
N ASN A 446 2.47 0.30 12.66
CA ASN A 446 3.07 -0.98 13.01
C ASN A 446 2.48 -2.12 12.18
N ASP A 447 3.34 -2.97 11.63
CA ASP A 447 2.93 -4.27 11.10
C ASP A 447 2.65 -5.25 12.26
N PHE A 448 1.71 -6.16 12.09
CA PHE A 448 1.33 -7.17 13.09
C PHE A 448 0.86 -6.62 14.45
N GLY A 449 0.20 -5.48 14.49
CA GLY A 449 -0.32 -5.03 15.78
C GLY A 449 -0.79 -3.60 15.84
N ARG A 450 -0.87 -3.12 17.07
CA ARG A 450 -1.41 -1.80 17.40
C ARG A 450 -0.50 -0.70 16.92
N ASN A 451 -1.06 0.29 16.24
CA ASN A 451 -0.40 1.55 15.98
C ASN A 451 -0.36 2.41 17.25
N ASN A 452 0.54 3.38 17.28
CA ASN A 452 0.65 4.32 18.39
C ASN A 452 0.34 5.74 17.92
N LEU A 453 -0.36 6.51 18.74
CA LEU A 453 -0.43 7.96 18.67
C LEU A 453 0.17 8.51 19.95
N TYR A 454 1.37 9.02 19.87
CA TYR A 454 2.06 9.64 20.98
C TYR A 454 1.75 11.13 21.00
N ARG A 455 0.85 11.54 21.92
CA ARG A 455 0.58 12.95 22.16
C ARG A 455 1.70 13.54 23.00
N GLN A 456 2.24 14.68 22.55
CA GLN A 456 3.20 15.47 23.30
C GLN A 456 2.47 16.36 24.31
N ASP A 457 3.00 16.46 25.54
CA ASP A 457 2.53 17.38 26.56
C ASP A 457 3.75 18.02 27.25
N LYS A 458 3.65 19.28 27.64
CA LYS A 458 4.64 19.92 28.51
C LYS A 458 4.22 19.77 29.98
N VAL A 459 4.92 18.90 30.71
CA VAL A 459 4.68 18.67 32.13
C VAL A 459 5.82 19.26 32.95
N ARG A 460 5.59 20.36 33.67
CA ARG A 460 6.59 21.06 34.46
C ARG A 460 7.84 21.42 33.68
N ASP A 461 7.65 22.02 32.51
CA ASP A 461 8.69 22.40 31.54
C ASP A 461 9.51 21.22 30.98
N GLN A 462 8.99 20.00 31.10
CA GLN A 462 9.58 18.82 30.48
C GLN A 462 8.64 18.26 29.44
N ILE A 463 9.17 17.97 28.27
CA ILE A 463 8.45 17.30 27.20
C ILE A 463 8.18 15.85 27.59
N ARG A 464 6.92 15.41 27.40
CA ARG A 464 6.46 14.07 27.69
C ARG A 464 5.49 13.59 26.63
N PHE A 465 5.81 12.46 26.00
CA PHE A 465 4.89 11.77 25.11
C PHE A 465 4.07 10.70 25.86
N THR A 466 2.80 10.62 25.51
CA THR A 466 1.86 9.62 26.06
C THR A 466 1.14 8.94 24.91
N ASP A 467 1.16 7.60 24.86
CA ASP A 467 0.42 6.84 23.86
C ASP A 467 -1.08 6.96 24.14
N VAL A 468 -1.80 7.65 23.25
CA VAL A 468 -3.24 7.93 23.36
C VAL A 468 -4.05 7.25 22.25
N ALA A 469 -3.46 6.35 21.44
CA ALA A 469 -4.13 5.75 20.29
C ALA A 469 -5.48 5.11 20.63
N GLU A 470 -5.58 4.38 21.75
CA GLU A 470 -6.83 3.76 22.19
C GLU A 470 -7.85 4.81 22.66
N SER A 471 -7.44 5.77 23.46
CA SER A 471 -8.34 6.79 24.02
C SER A 471 -8.77 7.83 23.00
N SER A 472 -7.97 8.07 21.96
CA SER A 472 -8.29 9.01 20.88
C SER A 472 -9.12 8.40 19.76
N GLY A 473 -9.28 7.06 19.71
CA GLY A 473 -10.01 6.37 18.63
C GLY A 473 -9.19 6.08 17.38
N THR A 474 -7.85 6.24 17.45
CA THR A 474 -6.94 5.98 16.31
C THR A 474 -6.27 4.61 16.37
N LEU A 475 -6.71 3.75 17.29
CA LEU A 475 -6.13 2.43 17.42
C LEU A 475 -6.38 1.60 16.16
N ASP A 476 -5.36 1.40 15.36
CA ASP A 476 -5.37 0.45 14.26
C ASP A 476 -4.63 -0.83 14.65
N ILE A 477 -5.19 -1.97 14.28
CA ILE A 477 -4.61 -3.29 14.50
C ILE A 477 -4.63 -3.99 13.16
N ALA A 478 -3.68 -3.62 12.32
CA ALA A 478 -3.58 -4.10 10.96
C ALA A 478 -2.11 -4.34 10.59
N ALA A 479 -1.80 -4.40 9.32
CA ALA A 479 -0.43 -4.49 8.82
C ALA A 479 0.00 -3.11 8.31
N GLY A 480 0.31 -2.20 9.22
CA GLY A 480 0.62 -0.80 8.92
C GLY A 480 1.98 -0.63 8.27
N MET A 481 1.99 -0.13 7.02
CA MET A 481 3.20 0.07 6.22
C MET A 481 3.54 1.54 6.01
N SER A 482 2.57 2.45 6.05
CA SER A 482 2.74 3.88 5.87
C SER A 482 1.69 4.63 6.66
N THR A 483 2.00 5.86 7.01
CA THR A 483 1.05 6.81 7.60
C THR A 483 1.24 8.19 7.01
N ALA A 484 0.14 8.90 6.78
CA ALA A 484 0.12 10.26 6.29
C ALA A 484 -0.92 11.09 7.04
N TRP A 485 -0.57 12.32 7.35
CA TRP A 485 -1.47 13.34 7.85
C TRP A 485 -1.99 14.18 6.68
N GLY A 486 -3.25 14.57 6.73
CA GLY A 486 -3.88 15.47 5.76
C GLY A 486 -5.23 15.96 6.25
N ASP A 487 -5.62 17.15 5.84
CA ASP A 487 -6.95 17.73 6.07
C ASP A 487 -7.78 17.46 4.80
N TYR A 488 -8.33 16.21 4.70
CA TYR A 488 -8.98 15.77 3.46
C TYR A 488 -10.34 16.38 3.23
N ASP A 489 -11.00 16.93 4.26
CA ASP A 489 -12.32 17.55 4.17
C ASP A 489 -12.33 19.06 4.40
N ASN A 490 -11.13 19.66 4.51
CA ASN A 490 -10.90 21.10 4.68
C ASN A 490 -11.60 21.67 5.94
N ASP A 491 -11.72 20.87 7.01
CA ASP A 491 -12.28 21.33 8.28
C ASP A 491 -11.24 22.01 9.18
N GLY A 492 -9.97 21.91 8.77
CA GLY A 492 -8.82 22.53 9.40
C GLY A 492 -8.15 21.65 10.44
N PHE A 493 -8.54 20.39 10.63
CA PHE A 493 -7.86 19.45 11.51
C PHE A 493 -7.18 18.37 10.66
N PHE A 494 -6.00 17.92 11.11
CA PHE A 494 -5.32 16.83 10.41
C PHE A 494 -5.96 15.49 10.71
N ASP A 495 -6.30 14.78 9.65
CA ASP A 495 -6.77 13.40 9.65
C ASP A 495 -5.61 12.43 9.44
N ILE A 496 -5.81 11.16 9.78
CA ILE A 496 -4.78 10.13 9.64
C ILE A 496 -5.20 9.11 8.59
N TYR A 497 -4.35 8.90 7.59
CA TYR A 497 -4.45 7.74 6.72
C TYR A 497 -3.34 6.74 6.99
N VAL A 498 -3.70 5.45 7.11
CA VAL A 498 -2.76 4.36 7.31
C VAL A 498 -2.88 3.37 6.16
N SER A 499 -1.78 3.18 5.43
CA SER A 499 -1.68 2.12 4.43
C SER A 499 -1.44 0.79 5.13
N ASN A 500 -2.31 -0.17 4.85
CA ASN A 500 -2.25 -1.53 5.40
C ASN A 500 -2.26 -2.57 4.29
N MET A 501 -1.77 -3.75 4.57
CA MET A 501 -1.91 -4.88 3.65
C MET A 501 -3.35 -5.41 3.69
N PHE A 502 -4.00 -5.47 2.54
CA PHE A 502 -5.28 -6.14 2.38
C PHE A 502 -5.08 -7.63 2.17
N SER A 503 -5.83 -8.47 2.91
CA SER A 503 -5.81 -9.91 2.74
C SER A 503 -7.17 -10.46 2.32
N SER A 504 -7.32 -10.87 1.08
CA SER A 504 -8.55 -11.52 0.59
C SER A 504 -8.81 -12.85 1.30
N ALA A 505 -7.78 -13.66 1.52
CA ALA A 505 -7.88 -14.91 2.29
C ALA A 505 -8.25 -14.63 3.75
N GLY A 506 -7.61 -13.65 4.38
CA GLY A 506 -7.95 -13.20 5.74
C GLY A 506 -9.42 -12.78 5.85
N ASN A 507 -9.92 -11.99 4.91
CA ASN A 507 -11.32 -11.55 4.89
C ASN A 507 -12.30 -12.72 4.70
N ARG A 508 -11.94 -13.76 3.92
CA ARG A 508 -12.77 -14.97 3.77
C ARG A 508 -12.78 -15.83 5.03
N ILE A 509 -11.64 -15.97 5.70
CA ILE A 509 -11.43 -16.95 6.78
C ILE A 509 -11.77 -16.35 8.14
N ALA A 510 -11.31 -15.13 8.46
CA ALA A 510 -11.43 -14.56 9.81
C ALA A 510 -12.90 -14.35 10.25
N LYS A 511 -13.81 -14.12 9.31
CA LYS A 511 -15.25 -13.93 9.56
C LYS A 511 -16.00 -15.23 9.83
N GLN A 512 -15.41 -16.40 9.56
CA GLN A 512 -16.10 -17.68 9.72
C GLN A 512 -16.16 -18.09 11.18
N ALA A 513 -17.29 -18.63 11.64
CA ALA A 513 -17.53 -19.06 13.02
C ALA A 513 -16.51 -20.10 13.53
N ARG A 514 -15.95 -20.91 12.63
CA ARG A 514 -14.95 -21.93 12.97
C ARG A 514 -13.51 -21.39 13.10
N PHE A 515 -13.26 -20.18 12.59
CA PHE A 515 -11.94 -19.56 12.74
C PHE A 515 -11.73 -19.20 14.21
N LEU A 516 -10.65 -19.73 14.80
CA LEU A 516 -10.36 -19.53 16.23
C LEU A 516 -11.59 -19.74 17.12
N ALA A 517 -12.35 -20.80 16.87
CA ALA A 517 -13.64 -21.07 17.54
C ALA A 517 -13.55 -21.16 19.08
N ASN A 518 -12.34 -21.44 19.60
CA ASN A 518 -12.07 -21.53 21.04
C ASN A 518 -11.53 -20.21 21.64
N GLU A 519 -11.26 -19.21 20.81
CA GLU A 519 -10.81 -17.89 21.25
C GLU A 519 -12.02 -16.97 21.51
N ASP A 520 -11.79 -15.92 22.29
CA ASP A 520 -12.81 -14.91 22.53
C ASP A 520 -13.14 -14.10 21.24
N THR A 521 -14.27 -13.42 21.26
CA THR A 521 -14.71 -12.59 20.12
C THR A 521 -13.75 -11.44 19.85
N THR A 522 -13.15 -10.88 20.89
CA THR A 522 -12.20 -9.76 20.77
C THR A 522 -10.99 -10.17 19.95
N THR A 523 -10.38 -11.31 20.25
CA THR A 523 -9.24 -11.83 19.48
C THR A 523 -9.63 -12.07 18.00
N ARG A 524 -10.81 -12.62 17.75
CA ARG A 524 -11.30 -12.83 16.38
C ARG A 524 -11.51 -11.51 15.62
N ASP A 525 -12.06 -10.49 16.31
CA ASP A 525 -12.28 -9.16 15.72
C ASP A 525 -10.95 -8.49 15.33
N LEU A 526 -9.86 -8.71 16.10
CA LEU A 526 -8.52 -8.24 15.73
C LEU A 526 -8.05 -8.83 14.37
N PHE A 527 -8.28 -10.12 14.13
CA PHE A 527 -7.94 -10.73 12.84
C PHE A 527 -8.82 -10.22 11.69
N VAL A 528 -10.11 -9.94 11.94
CA VAL A 528 -11.00 -9.32 10.96
C VAL A 528 -10.49 -7.91 10.61
N ARG A 529 -10.10 -7.14 11.63
CA ARG A 529 -9.50 -5.81 11.43
C ARG A 529 -8.19 -5.90 10.66
N HIS A 530 -7.31 -6.81 11.04
CA HIS A 530 -6.01 -7.02 10.39
C HIS A 530 -6.12 -7.33 8.89
N ALA A 531 -7.16 -8.03 8.47
CA ALA A 531 -7.37 -8.38 7.06
C ALA A 531 -8.07 -7.30 6.23
N ARG A 532 -8.61 -6.25 6.87
CA ARG A 532 -9.53 -5.28 6.25
C ARG A 532 -8.87 -4.39 5.19
N GLY A 533 -7.58 -4.08 5.35
CA GLY A 533 -6.85 -3.12 4.53
C GLY A 533 -6.71 -1.75 5.18
N ASN A 534 -6.65 -0.69 4.38
CA ASN A 534 -6.30 0.66 4.80
C ASN A 534 -7.31 1.30 5.75
N SER A 535 -6.83 2.28 6.51
CA SER A 535 -7.62 3.00 7.52
C SER A 535 -7.54 4.51 7.31
N LEU A 536 -8.69 5.17 7.50
CA LEU A 536 -8.82 6.63 7.54
C LEU A 536 -9.53 7.02 8.83
N PHE A 537 -8.86 7.80 9.64
CA PHE A 537 -9.36 8.34 10.89
C PHE A 537 -9.63 9.83 10.72
N HIS A 538 -10.91 10.21 10.77
CA HIS A 538 -11.35 11.60 10.70
C HIS A 538 -11.21 12.25 12.08
N ASN A 539 -10.53 13.38 12.15
CA ASN A 539 -10.31 14.15 13.37
C ASN A 539 -11.55 14.99 13.70
N LEU A 540 -12.16 14.75 14.83
CA LEU A 540 -13.36 15.46 15.28
C LEU A 540 -13.07 16.81 15.95
N GLY A 541 -11.80 17.23 15.97
CA GLY A 541 -11.31 18.44 16.60
C GLY A 541 -10.87 18.27 18.06
N PRO A 542 -10.29 19.32 18.65
CA PRO A 542 -9.64 19.26 19.96
C PRO A 542 -10.45 18.59 21.06
N GLY A 543 -9.85 17.59 21.70
CA GLY A 543 -10.46 16.86 22.83
C GLY A 543 -11.59 15.90 22.48
N LYS A 544 -11.97 15.75 21.20
CA LYS A 544 -13.05 14.84 20.77
C LYS A 544 -12.53 13.51 20.22
N GLY A 545 -11.23 13.44 19.86
CA GLY A 545 -10.62 12.27 19.24
C GLY A 545 -10.99 12.09 17.77
N PHE A 546 -10.91 10.85 17.29
CA PHE A 546 -11.08 10.50 15.90
C PHE A 546 -12.22 9.49 15.68
N GLU A 547 -12.79 9.50 14.48
CA GLU A 547 -13.75 8.50 14.01
C GLU A 547 -13.14 7.68 12.85
N ASP A 548 -13.22 6.35 12.91
CA ASP A 548 -12.81 5.48 11.81
C ASP A 548 -13.85 5.54 10.68
N VAL A 549 -13.55 6.29 9.64
CA VAL A 549 -14.39 6.48 8.46
C VAL A 549 -13.96 5.63 7.26
N SER A 550 -13.01 4.73 7.43
CA SER A 550 -12.38 3.95 6.36
C SER A 550 -13.38 3.26 5.42
N VAL A 551 -14.42 2.65 6.01
CA VAL A 551 -15.44 1.90 5.24
C VAL A 551 -16.43 2.86 4.59
N SER A 552 -16.91 3.88 5.31
CA SER A 552 -17.87 4.86 4.78
C SER A 552 -17.26 5.75 3.70
N ALA A 553 -15.96 6.03 3.81
CA ALA A 553 -15.18 6.75 2.81
C ALA A 553 -14.73 5.87 1.62
N ALA A 554 -14.96 4.55 1.69
CA ALA A 554 -14.57 3.57 0.66
C ALA A 554 -13.06 3.54 0.36
N VAL A 555 -12.21 3.75 1.38
CA VAL A 555 -10.75 3.86 1.23
C VAL A 555 -9.97 2.65 1.75
N THR A 556 -10.64 1.55 2.11
CA THR A 556 -10.00 0.35 2.66
C THR A 556 -9.19 -0.44 1.63
N GLN A 557 -9.47 -0.26 0.34
CA GLN A 557 -8.84 -1.00 -0.73
C GLN A 557 -7.53 -0.34 -1.17
N GLY A 558 -6.45 -1.06 -1.13
CA GLY A 558 -5.12 -0.62 -1.57
C GLY A 558 -4.22 -1.81 -1.86
N ARG A 559 -4.76 -3.03 -1.81
CA ARG A 559 -4.01 -4.29 -1.92
C ARG A 559 -2.92 -4.34 -0.85
N TRP A 560 -1.67 -4.63 -1.23
CA TRP A 560 -0.52 -4.47 -0.36
C TRP A 560 -0.02 -3.04 -0.53
N ALA A 561 -0.54 -2.15 0.30
CA ALA A 561 -0.21 -0.74 0.28
C ALA A 561 1.06 -0.50 1.10
N TRP A 562 2.06 0.12 0.48
CA TRP A 562 3.39 0.36 1.08
C TRP A 562 3.62 1.82 1.41
N GLY A 563 3.04 2.73 0.65
CA GLY A 563 3.20 4.16 0.82
C GLY A 563 1.91 4.90 0.55
N SER A 564 1.71 6.02 1.21
CA SER A 564 0.59 6.92 0.99
C SER A 564 0.99 8.37 1.22
N ALA A 565 0.31 9.26 0.52
CA ALA A 565 0.45 10.69 0.70
C ALA A 565 -0.87 11.39 0.38
N PHE A 566 -1.14 12.48 1.07
CA PHE A 566 -2.13 13.46 0.70
C PHE A 566 -1.46 14.58 -0.10
N ALA A 567 -2.04 14.95 -1.24
CA ALA A 567 -1.65 16.11 -2.03
C ALA A 567 -2.79 16.52 -2.96
N ASP A 568 -2.87 17.79 -3.29
CA ASP A 568 -3.82 18.30 -4.29
C ASP A 568 -3.21 18.14 -5.69
N PHE A 569 -3.45 16.98 -6.33
CA PHE A 569 -2.84 16.64 -7.63
C PHE A 569 -3.49 17.36 -8.82
N ASN A 570 -4.73 17.81 -8.67
CA ASN A 570 -5.50 18.46 -9.73
C ASN A 570 -5.63 19.98 -9.53
N ASN A 571 -5.09 20.53 -8.43
CA ASN A 571 -5.15 21.92 -8.02
C ASN A 571 -6.59 22.45 -7.85
N ASP A 572 -7.48 21.64 -7.24
CA ASP A 572 -8.86 22.04 -6.94
C ASP A 572 -9.06 22.54 -5.50
N GLY A 573 -8.01 22.53 -4.69
CA GLY A 573 -8.01 22.99 -3.30
C GLY A 573 -8.43 21.92 -2.29
N TRP A 574 -8.63 20.67 -2.73
CA TRP A 574 -8.86 19.51 -1.88
C TRP A 574 -7.67 18.57 -1.95
N GLN A 575 -7.35 17.94 -0.83
CA GLN A 575 -6.28 16.96 -0.82
C GLN A 575 -6.80 15.63 -1.38
N ASP A 576 -6.12 15.16 -2.43
CA ASP A 576 -6.29 13.81 -2.96
C ASP A 576 -5.42 12.83 -2.18
N LEU A 577 -5.81 11.55 -2.19
CA LEU A 577 -5.05 10.49 -1.56
C LEU A 577 -4.43 9.58 -2.62
N ILE A 578 -3.09 9.49 -2.62
CA ILE A 578 -2.36 8.51 -3.42
C ILE A 578 -1.86 7.35 -2.56
N VAL A 579 -1.97 6.13 -3.09
CA VAL A 579 -1.49 4.92 -2.41
C VAL A 579 -0.64 4.11 -3.37
N ALA A 580 0.64 3.94 -3.02
CA ALA A 580 1.54 3.04 -3.73
C ALA A 580 1.33 1.60 -3.23
N ASN A 581 1.07 0.68 -4.16
CA ASN A 581 0.93 -0.73 -3.85
C ASN A 581 1.83 -1.59 -4.75
N GLY A 582 2.16 -2.77 -4.30
CA GLY A 582 2.94 -3.74 -5.04
C GLY A 582 3.58 -4.74 -4.10
N PHE A 583 4.04 -5.81 -4.67
CA PHE A 583 4.86 -6.80 -3.99
C PHE A 583 5.87 -7.38 -4.98
N ILE A 584 6.44 -8.53 -4.70
CA ILE A 584 7.35 -9.22 -5.63
C ILE A 584 6.60 -9.48 -6.94
N THR A 585 7.06 -8.86 -8.02
CA THR A 585 6.46 -9.04 -9.34
C THR A 585 6.81 -10.41 -9.87
N GLN A 586 5.79 -11.25 -10.06
CA GLN A 586 5.86 -12.52 -10.77
C GLN A 586 4.91 -12.44 -11.97
N GLU A 587 5.04 -13.37 -12.92
CA GLU A 587 4.10 -13.48 -14.04
C GLU A 587 2.67 -13.77 -13.54
N ASP A 588 2.53 -14.53 -12.45
CA ASP A 588 1.25 -14.78 -11.78
C ASP A 588 1.05 -13.78 -10.63
N THR A 589 0.25 -12.76 -10.88
CA THR A 589 -0.15 -11.76 -9.87
C THR A 589 -1.51 -12.09 -9.23
N GLY A 590 -1.99 -13.32 -9.36
CA GLY A 590 -3.34 -13.73 -8.95
C GLY A 590 -3.63 -13.61 -7.45
N ASP A 591 -2.60 -13.58 -6.63
CA ASP A 591 -2.72 -13.56 -5.16
C ASP A 591 -2.57 -12.15 -4.55
N LEU A 592 -2.33 -11.16 -5.37
CA LEU A 592 -2.16 -9.76 -4.94
C LEU A 592 -3.41 -8.94 -5.16
#